data_c47b969627d45caeb160aa1831d91e1e
#
_entry.id   c47b969627d45caeb160aa1831d91e1e
#
_cell.length_a   1.000
_cell.length_b   1.000
_cell.length_c   1.000
_cell.angle_alpha   90.00
_cell.angle_beta   90.00
_cell.angle_gamma   90.00
#
_symmetry.space_group_name_H-M   'P 1'
#
loop_
_entity.id
_entity.type
_entity.pdbx_description
1 polymer ?
#
loop_
_entity_poly.entity_id
_entity_poly.type
_entity_poly.pdbx_seq_one_letter_code
_entity_poly.pdbx_strand_id
1 'polypeptide(L)'
;MSYPTPVIIQGPAIITFNGYSFYTKGGIKKSLKRDTFDVTTDAYGKVDERLASQITELSFTPAGNIISTAHLNAHFPYSAASIGQSVFNPAGGADLPLVIQTLAGETITYPRAAITKLPTLNLKATDAPLGEMTFTALPASAGQLTSSTVIKTNATASFADTTFDPARIFSAAYQAAWGSTSPFSAMISADGFEFSVDISLKPVTVDMWGVVDMYLESIVASAKFAPANLNETQLDTLLAVQGSSAILPGMSLANAGTDLVITSTPLNVTLKNAGPKDAEYIYTVGQHRFQGMTFMNKRTFTAGAANPLWSFTVNV
;
A
#
# COMPACT_ATOMS: atom_id res chain seq x y z
N MET A 1 13.30 18.10 -40.78
CA MET A 1 12.41 17.48 -39.76
C MET A 1 13.21 17.38 -38.47
N SER A 2 12.91 18.19 -37.45
CA SER A 2 13.54 18.03 -36.14
C SER A 2 12.76 16.94 -35.40
N TYR A 3 13.43 15.88 -35.00
CA TYR A 3 12.86 14.89 -34.11
C TYR A 3 12.48 15.60 -32.80
N PRO A 4 11.28 15.37 -32.25
CA PRO A 4 10.95 15.91 -30.93
C PRO A 4 11.97 15.35 -29.95
N THR A 5 12.68 16.23 -29.26
CA THR A 5 13.60 15.85 -28.17
C THR A 5 12.78 15.07 -27.15
N PRO A 6 13.17 13.83 -26.79
CA PRO A 6 12.45 13.10 -25.77
C PRO A 6 12.46 13.95 -24.49
N VAL A 7 11.29 14.24 -23.98
CA VAL A 7 11.14 14.95 -22.70
C VAL A 7 11.56 13.95 -21.61
N ILE A 8 12.85 13.99 -21.27
CA ILE A 8 13.36 13.23 -20.14
C ILE A 8 12.98 14.03 -18.90
N ILE A 9 12.01 13.51 -18.14
CA ILE A 9 11.73 14.03 -16.81
C ILE A 9 12.90 13.65 -15.92
N GLN A 10 13.86 14.54 -15.80
CA GLN A 10 15.05 14.34 -14.97
C GLN A 10 14.86 15.03 -13.63
N GLY A 11 15.18 14.30 -12.57
CA GLY A 11 15.29 14.85 -11.23
C GLY A 11 14.21 14.35 -10.27
N PRO A 12 14.35 14.72 -9.00
CA PRO A 12 13.36 14.41 -7.99
C PRO A 12 12.02 15.07 -8.33
N ALA A 13 10.95 14.40 -7.99
CA ALA A 13 9.60 14.88 -8.17
C ALA A 13 8.84 14.83 -6.84
N ILE A 14 7.90 15.76 -6.67
CA ILE A 14 6.92 15.74 -5.60
C ILE A 14 5.58 15.34 -6.18
N ILE A 15 4.93 14.39 -5.53
CA ILE A 15 3.58 13.96 -5.85
C ILE A 15 2.66 14.51 -4.78
N THR A 16 1.63 15.25 -5.18
CA THR A 16 0.58 15.72 -4.29
C THR A 16 -0.70 14.95 -4.58
N PHE A 17 -1.28 14.36 -3.55
CA PHE A 17 -2.53 13.62 -3.63
C PHE A 17 -3.32 13.81 -2.33
N ASN A 18 -4.60 14.14 -2.45
CA ASN A 18 -5.51 14.35 -1.32
C ASN A 18 -4.94 15.28 -0.22
N GLY A 19 -4.27 16.36 -0.64
CA GLY A 19 -3.68 17.36 0.28
C GLY A 19 -2.35 16.96 0.93
N TYR A 20 -1.79 15.79 0.60
CA TYR A 20 -0.51 15.32 1.11
C TYR A 20 0.54 15.28 0.01
N SER A 21 1.79 15.57 0.39
CA SER A 21 2.94 15.53 -0.52
C SER A 21 3.79 14.29 -0.27
N PHE A 22 4.04 13.53 -1.33
CA PHE A 22 4.89 12.34 -1.32
C PHE A 22 6.17 12.64 -2.09
N TYR A 23 7.30 12.54 -1.43
CA TYR A 23 8.62 12.64 -2.06
C TYR A 23 8.99 11.30 -2.65
N THR A 24 9.58 11.30 -3.86
CA THR A 24 9.95 10.05 -4.53
C THR A 24 11.42 9.72 -4.31
N LYS A 25 11.71 8.44 -4.11
CA LYS A 25 13.06 7.87 -4.15
C LYS A 25 13.23 7.13 -5.47
N GLY A 26 14.12 7.59 -6.33
CA GLY A 26 14.44 6.92 -7.60
C GLY A 26 13.53 7.25 -8.80
N GLY A 27 12.63 8.23 -8.67
CA GLY A 27 11.77 8.67 -9.76
C GLY A 27 10.42 7.98 -9.83
N ILE A 28 9.66 8.27 -10.90
CA ILE A 28 8.30 7.77 -11.14
C ILE A 28 8.28 6.99 -12.44
N LYS A 29 7.80 5.75 -12.38
CA LYS A 29 7.57 4.91 -13.55
C LYS A 29 6.13 5.10 -14.01
N LYS A 30 5.94 5.54 -15.25
CA LYS A 30 4.63 5.62 -15.91
C LYS A 30 4.47 4.43 -16.86
N SER A 31 3.36 3.72 -16.73
CA SER A 31 2.98 2.62 -17.62
C SER A 31 1.58 2.87 -18.17
N LEU A 32 1.41 2.63 -19.46
CA LEU A 32 0.10 2.61 -20.12
C LEU A 32 -0.29 1.16 -20.32
N LYS A 33 -1.37 0.74 -19.69
CA LYS A 33 -1.95 -0.60 -19.89
C LYS A 33 -3.12 -0.48 -20.84
N ARG A 34 -3.11 -1.29 -21.88
CA ARG A 34 -4.14 -1.37 -22.89
C ARG A 34 -4.69 -2.78 -22.95
N ASP A 35 -5.99 -2.89 -22.86
CA ASP A 35 -6.69 -4.11 -23.17
C ASP A 35 -7.23 -4.00 -24.60
N THR A 36 -7.05 -5.07 -25.37
CA THR A 36 -7.50 -5.14 -26.76
C THR A 36 -8.38 -6.36 -26.96
N PHE A 37 -9.23 -6.33 -27.96
CA PHE A 37 -10.00 -7.49 -28.40
C PHE A 37 -9.85 -7.71 -29.89
N ASP A 38 -9.83 -8.98 -30.26
CA ASP A 38 -9.68 -9.42 -31.64
C ASP A 38 -11.01 -9.34 -32.38
N VAL A 39 -11.01 -8.75 -33.55
CA VAL A 39 -12.12 -8.85 -34.49
C VAL A 39 -11.82 -10.01 -35.42
N THR A 40 -12.63 -11.05 -35.34
CA THR A 40 -12.48 -12.28 -36.15
C THR A 40 -13.64 -12.44 -37.08
N THR A 41 -13.37 -13.03 -38.26
CA THR A 41 -14.40 -13.47 -39.21
C THR A 41 -14.17 -14.92 -39.58
N ASP A 42 -15.26 -15.64 -39.93
CA ASP A 42 -15.16 -17.07 -40.28
C ASP A 42 -14.34 -17.31 -41.54
N ALA A 43 -14.32 -16.33 -42.45
CA ALA A 43 -13.63 -16.45 -43.74
C ALA A 43 -12.12 -16.15 -43.65
N TYR A 44 -11.70 -15.25 -42.73
CA TYR A 44 -10.33 -14.70 -42.73
C TYR A 44 -9.64 -14.81 -41.40
N GLY A 45 -10.30 -15.38 -40.38
CA GLY A 45 -9.75 -15.45 -39.04
C GLY A 45 -9.68 -14.06 -38.36
N LYS A 46 -8.58 -13.76 -37.68
CA LYS A 46 -8.34 -12.44 -37.04
C LYS A 46 -8.09 -11.40 -38.16
N VAL A 47 -8.95 -10.42 -38.25
CA VAL A 47 -8.89 -9.34 -39.26
C VAL A 47 -8.51 -7.99 -38.69
N ASP A 48 -8.71 -7.77 -37.38
CA ASP A 48 -8.42 -6.50 -36.71
C ASP A 48 -8.21 -6.74 -35.20
N GLU A 49 -7.58 -5.76 -34.56
CA GLU A 49 -7.43 -5.70 -33.10
C GLU A 49 -7.85 -4.32 -32.62
N ARG A 50 -8.85 -4.26 -31.76
CA ARG A 50 -9.41 -3.00 -31.28
C ARG A 50 -9.12 -2.77 -29.81
N LEU A 51 -8.90 -1.51 -29.46
CA LEU A 51 -8.69 -1.07 -28.08
C LEU A 51 -10.01 -1.20 -27.30
N ALA A 52 -9.97 -1.98 -26.23
CA ALA A 52 -11.09 -2.13 -25.28
C ALA A 52 -10.99 -1.12 -24.13
N SER A 53 -9.80 -0.97 -23.54
CA SER A 53 -9.57 -0.03 -22.45
C SER A 53 -8.13 0.47 -22.42
N GLN A 54 -7.91 1.63 -21.80
CA GLN A 54 -6.59 2.15 -21.50
C GLN A 54 -6.58 2.79 -20.12
N ILE A 55 -5.66 2.35 -19.29
CA ILE A 55 -5.39 2.95 -17.97
C ILE A 55 -3.93 3.38 -17.86
N THR A 56 -3.67 4.39 -17.03
CA THR A 56 -2.31 4.83 -16.71
C THR A 56 -1.97 4.39 -15.31
N GLU A 57 -0.85 3.69 -15.16
CA GLU A 57 -0.27 3.36 -13.85
C GLU A 57 0.98 4.18 -13.60
N LEU A 58 1.13 4.66 -12.37
CA LEU A 58 2.25 5.45 -11.88
C LEU A 58 2.80 4.78 -10.64
N SER A 59 3.99 4.18 -10.75
CA SER A 59 4.64 3.49 -9.63
C SER A 59 5.86 4.27 -9.18
N PHE A 60 6.06 4.37 -7.87
CA PHE A 60 7.23 4.96 -7.25
C PHE A 60 7.41 4.47 -5.82
N THR A 61 8.61 4.65 -5.29
CA THR A 61 8.90 4.41 -3.88
C THR A 61 8.88 5.74 -3.14
N PRO A 62 8.02 5.92 -2.11
CA PRO A 62 8.07 7.12 -1.28
C PRO A 62 9.39 7.24 -0.52
N ALA A 63 9.89 8.44 -0.36
CA ALA A 63 11.18 8.70 0.30
C ALA A 63 11.16 8.53 1.84
N GLY A 64 10.03 8.17 2.42
CA GLY A 64 9.91 7.84 3.85
C GLY A 64 9.88 9.06 4.78
N ASN A 65 9.75 10.26 4.25
CA ASN A 65 9.57 11.47 5.05
C ASN A 65 8.12 11.55 5.58
N ILE A 66 7.86 10.91 6.71
CA ILE A 66 6.55 10.87 7.34
C ILE A 66 6.52 11.84 8.49
N ILE A 67 5.80 12.94 8.32
CA ILE A 67 5.78 14.08 9.27
C ILE A 67 4.71 13.99 10.35
N SER A 68 3.74 13.10 10.18
CA SER A 68 2.63 12.93 11.12
C SER A 68 1.89 11.61 10.92
N THR A 69 1.06 11.24 11.88
CA THR A 69 0.13 10.10 11.75
C THR A 69 -0.82 10.29 10.57
N ALA A 70 -1.32 11.49 10.34
CA ALA A 70 -2.20 11.80 9.21
C ALA A 70 -1.49 11.61 7.86
N HIS A 71 -0.22 12.01 7.77
CA HIS A 71 0.59 11.80 6.57
C HIS A 71 0.86 10.31 6.32
N LEU A 72 1.15 9.51 7.36
CA LEU A 72 1.29 8.06 7.21
C LEU A 72 -0.04 7.42 6.79
N ASN A 73 -1.16 7.82 7.37
CA ASN A 73 -2.47 7.34 6.96
C ASN A 73 -2.80 7.66 5.50
N ALA A 74 -2.26 8.75 4.94
CA ALA A 74 -2.45 9.08 3.52
C ALA A 74 -1.81 8.05 2.56
N HIS A 75 -0.81 7.28 3.02
CA HIS A 75 -0.25 6.15 2.26
C HIS A 75 -1.15 4.90 2.32
N PHE A 76 -2.08 4.84 3.29
CA PHE A 76 -3.00 3.74 3.54
C PHE A 76 -4.44 4.27 3.68
N PRO A 77 -5.02 4.88 2.63
CA PRO A 77 -6.27 5.65 2.74
C PRO A 77 -7.52 4.80 2.92
N TYR A 78 -7.41 3.49 2.76
CA TYR A 78 -8.56 2.59 2.79
C TYR A 78 -8.82 2.03 4.19
N SER A 79 -10.08 1.76 4.46
CA SER A 79 -10.53 1.13 5.70
C SER A 79 -11.61 0.08 5.39
N ALA A 80 -12.09 -0.62 6.39
CA ALA A 80 -13.20 -1.56 6.23
C ALA A 80 -14.47 -0.86 5.68
N ALA A 81 -14.67 0.42 6.02
CA ALA A 81 -15.79 1.22 5.52
C ALA A 81 -15.67 1.57 4.02
N SER A 82 -14.47 1.49 3.45
CA SER A 82 -14.23 1.76 2.02
C SER A 82 -14.64 0.59 1.12
N ILE A 83 -14.95 -0.59 1.69
CA ILE A 83 -15.35 -1.77 0.91
C ILE A 83 -16.69 -1.51 0.23
N GLY A 84 -16.75 -1.79 -1.07
CA GLY A 84 -17.92 -1.52 -1.92
C GLY A 84 -18.01 -0.07 -2.42
N GLN A 85 -17.04 0.78 -2.08
CA GLN A 85 -16.97 2.17 -2.56
C GLN A 85 -15.98 2.30 -3.72
N SER A 86 -16.19 3.33 -4.55
CA SER A 86 -15.22 3.73 -5.59
C SER A 86 -13.93 4.19 -4.93
N VAL A 87 -12.78 3.75 -5.48
CA VAL A 87 -11.47 4.19 -5.03
C VAL A 87 -11.08 5.56 -5.59
N PHE A 88 -11.70 5.98 -6.71
CA PHE A 88 -11.48 7.29 -7.32
C PHE A 88 -12.31 8.40 -6.68
N ASN A 89 -13.47 8.02 -6.16
CA ASN A 89 -14.42 8.93 -5.54
C ASN A 89 -14.92 8.35 -4.20
N PRO A 90 -14.05 8.27 -3.20
CA PRO A 90 -14.45 7.74 -1.89
C PRO A 90 -15.53 8.63 -1.26
N ALA A 91 -16.53 8.01 -0.66
CA ALA A 91 -17.67 8.68 -0.02
C ALA A 91 -18.57 9.52 -0.96
N GLY A 92 -18.55 9.28 -2.28
CA GLY A 92 -19.41 9.99 -3.23
C GLY A 92 -19.06 11.46 -3.41
N GLY A 93 -17.84 11.87 -3.04
CA GLY A 93 -17.31 13.23 -3.22
C GLY A 93 -16.82 13.51 -4.65
N ALA A 94 -15.92 14.46 -4.81
CA ALA A 94 -15.24 14.72 -6.08
C ALA A 94 -14.11 13.71 -6.33
N ASP A 95 -13.78 13.50 -7.60
CA ASP A 95 -12.61 12.74 -7.99
C ASP A 95 -11.33 13.35 -7.39
N LEU A 96 -10.39 12.52 -6.97
CA LEU A 96 -9.15 12.98 -6.36
C LEU A 96 -8.08 13.18 -7.42
N PRO A 97 -7.55 14.41 -7.59
CA PRO A 97 -6.46 14.66 -8.52
C PRO A 97 -5.11 14.23 -7.93
N LEU A 98 -4.26 13.67 -8.79
CA LEU A 98 -2.85 13.45 -8.54
C LEU A 98 -2.05 14.49 -9.30
N VAL A 99 -1.20 15.24 -8.62
CA VAL A 99 -0.35 16.28 -9.22
C VAL A 99 1.11 15.90 -9.04
N ILE A 100 1.86 15.85 -10.12
CA ILE A 100 3.29 15.61 -10.12
C ILE A 100 3.98 16.92 -10.49
N GLN A 101 4.86 17.39 -9.62
CA GLN A 101 5.73 18.54 -9.87
C GLN A 101 7.17 18.08 -10.01
N THR A 102 7.82 18.45 -11.11
CA THR A 102 9.22 18.12 -11.37
C THR A 102 10.12 19.33 -11.09
N LEU A 103 11.39 19.09 -10.79
CA LEU A 103 12.39 20.16 -10.66
C LEU A 103 12.57 20.98 -11.96
N ALA A 104 12.24 20.39 -13.10
CA ALA A 104 12.29 21.08 -14.40
C ALA A 104 11.17 22.12 -14.58
N GLY A 105 10.29 22.29 -13.58
CA GLY A 105 9.16 23.24 -13.62
C GLY A 105 7.93 22.69 -14.36
N GLU A 106 7.86 21.39 -14.61
CA GLU A 106 6.69 20.76 -15.22
C GLU A 106 5.69 20.37 -14.13
N THR A 107 4.43 20.65 -14.35
CA THR A 107 3.31 20.14 -13.55
C THR A 107 2.47 19.22 -14.41
N ILE A 108 2.30 17.99 -13.95
CA ILE A 108 1.48 16.97 -14.61
C ILE A 108 0.32 16.65 -13.68
N THR A 109 -0.91 16.87 -14.14
CA THR A 109 -2.12 16.61 -13.36
C THR A 109 -2.88 15.44 -13.95
N TYR A 110 -3.21 14.47 -13.12
CA TYR A 110 -4.14 13.39 -13.39
C TYR A 110 -5.44 13.69 -12.62
N PRO A 111 -6.50 14.09 -13.31
CA PRO A 111 -7.73 14.58 -12.63
C PRO A 111 -8.46 13.50 -11.84
N ARG A 112 -8.34 12.24 -12.24
CA ARG A 112 -8.93 11.07 -11.57
C ARG A 112 -7.85 10.05 -11.28
N ALA A 113 -7.39 9.98 -10.04
CA ALA A 113 -6.38 9.02 -9.62
C ALA A 113 -6.75 8.35 -8.29
N ALA A 114 -6.28 7.12 -8.11
CA ALA A 114 -6.45 6.38 -6.88
C ALA A 114 -5.21 5.54 -6.58
N ILE A 115 -4.93 5.27 -5.32
CA ILE A 115 -3.88 4.33 -4.91
C ILE A 115 -4.43 2.91 -5.14
N THR A 116 -3.82 2.17 -6.06
CA THR A 116 -4.25 0.80 -6.39
C THR A 116 -3.30 -0.28 -5.86
N LYS A 117 -2.10 0.10 -5.45
CA LYS A 117 -1.17 -0.73 -4.69
C LYS A 117 -0.62 0.10 -3.54
N LEU A 118 -0.89 -0.35 -2.33
CA LEU A 118 -0.41 0.27 -1.11
C LEU A 118 1.07 -0.08 -0.88
N PRO A 119 1.87 0.82 -0.28
CA PRO A 119 3.25 0.51 0.04
C PRO A 119 3.33 -0.49 1.18
N THR A 120 4.41 -1.25 1.22
CA THR A 120 4.80 -2.02 2.41
C THR A 120 5.51 -1.10 3.38
N LEU A 121 5.19 -1.18 4.68
CA LEU A 121 5.90 -0.46 5.73
C LEU A 121 6.96 -1.37 6.35
N ASN A 122 8.23 -1.05 6.11
CA ASN A 122 9.38 -1.78 6.63
C ASN A 122 9.87 -1.13 7.93
N LEU A 123 9.75 -1.84 9.02
CA LEU A 123 10.07 -1.37 10.37
C LEU A 123 11.39 -2.00 10.83
N LYS A 124 12.48 -1.40 10.41
CA LYS A 124 13.84 -1.84 10.75
C LYS A 124 14.84 -0.69 10.80
N ALA A 125 15.97 -0.92 11.44
CA ALA A 125 16.95 0.13 11.71
C ALA A 125 17.70 0.65 10.49
N THR A 126 17.71 -0.08 9.37
CA THR A 126 18.68 0.14 8.29
C THR A 126 18.08 0.40 6.91
N ASP A 127 16.75 0.36 6.76
CA ASP A 127 16.11 0.38 5.43
C ASP A 127 15.09 1.50 5.26
N ALA A 128 14.74 1.74 4.00
CA ALA A 128 13.67 2.67 3.66
C ALA A 128 12.34 2.19 4.28
N PRO A 129 11.62 3.05 5.01
CA PRO A 129 10.42 2.62 5.72
C PRO A 129 9.26 2.24 4.82
N LEU A 130 9.22 2.75 3.58
CA LEU A 130 8.13 2.49 2.64
C LEU A 130 8.62 1.79 1.38
N GLY A 131 7.90 0.74 0.98
CA GLY A 131 8.05 0.06 -0.30
C GLY A 131 7.40 0.82 -1.45
N GLU A 132 7.38 0.19 -2.63
CA GLU A 132 6.75 0.75 -3.82
C GLU A 132 5.23 0.85 -3.66
N MET A 133 4.68 2.00 -4.09
CA MET A 133 3.24 2.21 -4.24
C MET A 133 2.88 2.50 -5.69
N THR A 134 1.62 2.22 -6.06
CA THR A 134 1.11 2.48 -7.41
C THR A 134 -0.20 3.24 -7.36
N PHE A 135 -0.27 4.28 -8.19
CA PHE A 135 -1.51 4.97 -8.52
C PHE A 135 -2.01 4.50 -9.88
N THR A 136 -3.30 4.33 -9.99
CA THR A 136 -3.97 4.22 -11.29
C THR A 136 -4.70 5.52 -11.58
N ALA A 137 -4.54 6.03 -12.80
CA ALA A 137 -5.25 7.20 -13.28
C ALA A 137 -6.16 6.82 -14.45
N LEU A 138 -7.41 7.25 -14.35
CA LEU A 138 -8.43 7.11 -15.40
C LEU A 138 -8.55 8.41 -16.20
N PRO A 139 -9.07 8.35 -17.44
CA PRO A 139 -9.45 9.55 -18.19
C PRO A 139 -10.45 10.41 -17.40
N ALA A 140 -10.33 11.73 -17.55
CA ALA A 140 -11.21 12.69 -16.86
C ALA A 140 -12.67 12.59 -17.30
N SER A 141 -12.90 12.14 -18.53
CA SER A 141 -14.24 11.96 -19.08
C SER A 141 -14.26 10.77 -20.04
N ALA A 142 -15.43 10.25 -20.22
CA ALA A 142 -15.73 9.17 -21.15
C ALA A 142 -15.28 9.51 -22.58
N GLY A 143 -14.71 8.51 -23.27
CA GLY A 143 -14.23 8.66 -24.64
C GLY A 143 -12.88 9.37 -24.80
N GLN A 144 -12.25 9.82 -23.70
CA GLN A 144 -10.88 10.32 -23.71
C GLN A 144 -9.89 9.20 -23.41
N LEU A 145 -8.78 9.16 -24.16
CA LEU A 145 -7.68 8.22 -23.88
C LEU A 145 -6.60 8.83 -22.97
N THR A 146 -6.59 10.17 -22.83
CA THR A 146 -5.60 10.89 -22.03
C THR A 146 -6.09 11.07 -20.62
N SER A 147 -5.36 10.49 -19.67
CA SER A 147 -5.63 10.61 -18.24
C SER A 147 -4.88 11.79 -17.58
N SER A 148 -4.12 12.59 -18.34
CA SER A 148 -3.30 13.66 -17.76
C SER A 148 -3.35 14.96 -18.56
N THR A 149 -3.24 16.07 -17.84
CA THR A 149 -2.97 17.39 -18.41
C THR A 149 -1.54 17.78 -18.03
N VAL A 150 -0.70 18.10 -19.03
CA VAL A 150 0.66 18.58 -18.79
C VAL A 150 0.65 20.10 -18.94
N ILE A 151 0.99 20.80 -17.86
CA ILE A 151 1.19 22.23 -17.86
C ILE A 151 2.69 22.46 -17.64
N LYS A 152 3.36 23.03 -18.65
CA LYS A 152 4.73 23.51 -18.51
C LYS A 152 4.69 24.93 -17.97
N THR A 153 5.06 25.11 -16.73
CA THR A 153 5.34 26.44 -16.19
C THR A 153 6.86 26.66 -16.27
N ASN A 154 7.29 27.76 -16.85
CA ASN A 154 8.71 28.15 -16.84
C ASN A 154 9.19 28.63 -15.44
N ALA A 155 8.38 28.43 -14.41
CA ALA A 155 8.76 28.72 -13.04
C ALA A 155 9.72 27.63 -12.57
N THR A 156 10.90 28.01 -12.16
CA THR A 156 11.78 27.15 -11.39
C THR A 156 10.99 26.72 -10.17
N ALA A 157 10.58 25.45 -10.13
CA ALA A 157 9.90 24.92 -8.98
C ALA A 157 10.86 25.01 -7.79
N SER A 158 10.65 25.98 -6.95
CA SER A 158 11.33 26.05 -5.67
C SER A 158 10.72 24.95 -4.81
N PHE A 159 11.41 23.83 -4.68
CA PHE A 159 11.15 22.91 -3.59
C PHE A 159 11.64 23.56 -2.29
N ALA A 160 11.01 24.69 -1.92
CA ALA A 160 11.16 25.25 -0.59
C ALA A 160 10.50 24.27 0.38
N ASP A 161 11.23 23.20 0.67
CA ASP A 161 10.74 22.13 1.50
C ASP A 161 10.90 22.49 2.96
N THR A 162 9.91 23.16 3.49
CA THR A 162 9.78 23.37 4.93
C THR A 162 9.32 22.11 5.66
N THR A 163 9.01 21.02 4.95
CA THR A 163 8.43 19.81 5.52
C THR A 163 9.34 18.59 5.44
N PHE A 164 10.42 18.64 4.64
CA PHE A 164 11.39 17.54 4.61
C PHE A 164 12.29 17.57 5.84
N ASP A 165 12.07 16.65 6.76
CA ASP A 165 12.93 16.45 7.92
C ASP A 165 13.63 15.10 7.79
N PRO A 166 14.93 15.09 7.44
CA PRO A 166 15.70 13.85 7.32
C PRO A 166 15.84 13.08 8.64
N ALA A 167 15.65 13.75 9.78
CA ALA A 167 15.67 13.10 11.09
C ALA A 167 14.43 12.23 11.36
N ARG A 168 13.38 12.34 10.56
CA ARG A 168 12.14 11.59 10.69
C ARG A 168 12.11 10.30 9.85
N ILE A 169 13.25 9.76 9.51
CA ILE A 169 13.37 8.41 8.97
C ILE A 169 13.16 7.44 10.13
N PHE A 170 12.14 6.57 10.05
CA PHE A 170 11.80 5.60 11.09
C PHE A 170 12.82 4.44 11.22
N SER A 171 14.10 4.77 11.18
CA SER A 171 15.17 3.81 11.45
C SER A 171 15.30 3.62 12.97
N ALA A 172 14.69 2.59 13.49
CA ALA A 172 14.73 2.29 14.92
C ALA A 172 14.64 0.79 15.17
N ALA A 173 15.00 0.38 16.36
CA ALA A 173 14.72 -0.96 16.85
C ALA A 173 13.24 -1.06 17.22
N TYR A 174 12.57 -2.06 16.67
CA TYR A 174 11.16 -2.32 16.90
C TYR A 174 10.97 -3.59 17.73
N GLN A 175 9.90 -3.59 18.52
CA GLN A 175 9.46 -4.72 19.33
C GLN A 175 7.97 -4.95 19.08
N ALA A 176 7.54 -6.21 19.02
CA ALA A 176 6.14 -6.56 18.87
C ALA A 176 5.59 -7.18 20.15
N ALA A 177 4.34 -6.84 20.45
CA ALA A 177 3.56 -7.45 21.53
C ALA A 177 2.24 -7.99 20.96
N TRP A 178 1.93 -9.25 21.29
CA TRP A 178 0.62 -9.86 21.03
C TRP A 178 0.01 -10.32 22.35
N GLY A 179 -0.94 -9.51 22.82
CA GLY A 179 -1.46 -9.66 24.18
C GLY A 179 -0.47 -9.19 25.25
N SER A 180 -0.79 -9.48 26.52
CA SER A 180 -0.03 -9.04 27.68
C SER A 180 0.84 -10.13 28.33
N THR A 181 0.77 -11.35 27.83
CA THR A 181 1.44 -12.50 28.45
C THR A 181 2.83 -12.72 27.87
N SER A 182 3.84 -12.83 28.74
CA SER A 182 5.18 -13.26 28.35
C SER A 182 5.14 -14.71 27.78
N PRO A 183 5.90 -15.04 26.71
CA PRO A 183 6.91 -14.22 26.03
C PRO A 183 6.37 -13.34 24.91
N PHE A 184 5.08 -13.41 24.58
CA PHE A 184 4.50 -12.77 23.40
C PHE A 184 4.32 -11.25 23.58
N SER A 185 4.45 -10.73 24.79
CA SER A 185 4.40 -9.30 25.09
C SER A 185 5.67 -8.53 24.69
N ALA A 186 6.73 -9.23 24.24
CA ALA A 186 8.02 -8.61 23.95
C ALA A 186 8.81 -9.38 22.88
N MET A 187 8.21 -9.57 21.69
CA MET A 187 8.87 -10.26 20.59
C MET A 187 9.83 -9.33 19.85
N ILE A 188 11.06 -9.82 19.60
CA ILE A 188 12.08 -9.10 18.85
C ILE A 188 12.27 -9.80 17.51
N SER A 189 12.42 -9.03 16.46
CA SER A 189 12.72 -9.58 15.11
C SER A 189 14.20 -9.47 14.80
N ALA A 190 14.76 -10.51 14.17
CA ALA A 190 16.11 -10.49 13.64
C ALA A 190 16.26 -9.58 12.40
N ASP A 191 15.23 -9.56 11.54
CA ASP A 191 15.26 -8.89 10.24
C ASP A 191 14.31 -7.69 10.15
N GLY A 192 13.74 -7.27 11.31
CA GLY A 192 12.71 -6.21 11.36
C GLY A 192 11.30 -6.75 11.19
N PHE A 193 10.36 -5.82 11.04
CA PHE A 193 8.94 -6.12 10.86
C PHE A 193 8.48 -5.52 9.53
N GLU A 194 7.65 -6.26 8.83
CA GLU A 194 7.00 -5.81 7.61
C GLU A 194 5.49 -5.72 7.86
N PHE A 195 4.92 -4.53 7.66
CA PHE A 195 3.48 -4.33 7.68
C PHE A 195 3.00 -4.08 6.27
N SER A 196 2.00 -4.80 5.82
CA SER A 196 1.41 -4.67 4.49
C SER A 196 -0.11 -4.66 4.55
N VAL A 197 -0.69 -4.01 3.57
CA VAL A 197 -2.13 -3.99 3.36
C VAL A 197 -2.40 -4.38 1.91
N ASP A 198 -3.02 -5.53 1.74
CA ASP A 198 -3.43 -6.04 0.44
C ASP A 198 -4.87 -5.62 0.16
N ILE A 199 -5.10 -5.09 -1.04
CA ILE A 199 -6.43 -4.69 -1.52
C ILE A 199 -6.77 -5.46 -2.79
N SER A 200 -8.04 -5.88 -2.90
CA SER A 200 -8.61 -6.40 -4.14
C SER A 200 -9.54 -5.33 -4.72
N LEU A 201 -9.34 -5.03 -6.00
CA LEU A 201 -10.11 -4.02 -6.73
C LEU A 201 -10.91 -4.69 -7.83
N LYS A 202 -12.18 -4.33 -7.93
CA LYS A 202 -13.07 -4.77 -9.01
C LYS A 202 -13.28 -3.63 -10.00
N PRO A 203 -12.77 -3.75 -11.25
CA PRO A 203 -12.99 -2.73 -12.27
C PRO A 203 -14.45 -2.75 -12.74
N VAL A 204 -14.95 -1.56 -13.03
CA VAL A 204 -16.23 -1.34 -13.71
C VAL A 204 -15.92 -0.92 -15.15
N THR A 205 -16.37 -1.71 -16.10
CA THR A 205 -16.19 -1.47 -17.53
C THR A 205 -17.50 -1.08 -18.18
N VAL A 206 -17.44 -0.14 -19.09
CA VAL A 206 -18.57 0.26 -19.93
C VAL A 206 -18.16 0.09 -21.38
N ASP A 207 -19.05 -0.49 -22.19
CA ASP A 207 -18.83 -0.65 -23.62
C ASP A 207 -18.46 0.68 -24.27
N MET A 208 -17.48 0.69 -25.16
CA MET A 208 -16.86 1.83 -25.82
C MET A 208 -16.00 2.76 -24.94
N TRP A 209 -16.02 2.63 -23.61
CA TRP A 209 -15.28 3.53 -22.71
C TRP A 209 -14.23 2.81 -21.87
N GLY A 210 -14.27 1.47 -21.83
CA GLY A 210 -13.36 0.66 -21.05
C GLY A 210 -13.60 0.81 -19.56
N VAL A 211 -12.51 0.81 -18.75
CA VAL A 211 -12.59 0.95 -17.30
C VAL A 211 -12.97 2.39 -16.95
N VAL A 212 -14.13 2.56 -16.32
CA VAL A 212 -14.66 3.86 -15.88
C VAL A 212 -14.57 4.08 -14.39
N ASP A 213 -14.44 3.01 -13.60
CA ASP A 213 -14.30 3.06 -12.15
C ASP A 213 -13.67 1.78 -11.61
N MET A 214 -13.26 1.78 -10.33
CA MET A 214 -12.84 0.59 -9.59
C MET A 214 -13.41 0.65 -8.18
N TYR A 215 -13.97 -0.46 -7.73
CA TYR A 215 -14.50 -0.61 -6.37
C TYR A 215 -13.56 -1.45 -5.52
N LEU A 216 -13.39 -1.04 -4.27
CA LEU A 216 -12.67 -1.83 -3.28
C LEU A 216 -13.51 -3.05 -2.90
N GLU A 217 -13.08 -4.24 -3.31
CA GLU A 217 -13.76 -5.51 -3.03
C GLU A 217 -13.35 -6.08 -1.68
N SER A 218 -12.04 -6.03 -1.41
CA SER A 218 -11.51 -6.56 -0.16
C SER A 218 -10.26 -5.83 0.30
N ILE A 219 -10.00 -5.88 1.60
CA ILE A 219 -8.83 -5.32 2.25
C ILE A 219 -8.38 -6.26 3.36
N VAL A 220 -7.10 -6.59 3.40
CA VAL A 220 -6.47 -7.44 4.41
C VAL A 220 -5.19 -6.77 4.86
N ALA A 221 -5.06 -6.54 6.16
CA ALA A 221 -3.81 -6.08 6.73
C ALA A 221 -3.05 -7.24 7.36
N SER A 222 -1.74 -7.25 7.22
CA SER A 222 -0.86 -8.27 7.76
C SER A 222 0.44 -7.68 8.27
N ALA A 223 1.07 -8.40 9.20
CA ALA A 223 2.40 -8.09 9.68
C ALA A 223 3.25 -9.37 9.63
N LYS A 224 4.45 -9.27 9.05
CA LYS A 224 5.39 -10.37 8.92
C LYS A 224 6.70 -10.04 9.64
N PHE A 225 7.24 -11.01 10.36
CA PHE A 225 8.54 -10.91 11.03
C PHE A 225 9.06 -12.29 11.43
N ALA A 226 10.37 -12.38 11.71
CA ALA A 226 11.01 -13.56 12.22
C ALA A 226 11.37 -13.35 13.71
N PRO A 227 10.60 -13.91 14.67
CA PRO A 227 10.93 -13.73 16.09
C PRO A 227 12.26 -14.38 16.45
N ALA A 228 13.16 -13.59 17.03
CA ALA A 228 14.51 -14.02 17.42
C ALA A 228 14.60 -14.53 18.85
N ASN A 229 13.64 -14.17 19.68
CA ASN A 229 13.64 -14.46 21.13
C ASN A 229 12.58 -15.48 21.55
N LEU A 230 11.95 -16.19 20.62
CA LEU A 230 11.03 -17.28 20.91
C LEU A 230 11.69 -18.63 20.60
N ASN A 231 11.44 -19.62 21.45
CA ASN A 231 11.82 -20.99 21.17
C ASN A 231 10.70 -21.75 20.46
N GLU A 232 10.99 -22.96 19.95
CA GLU A 232 10.06 -23.79 19.19
C GLU A 232 8.76 -24.06 19.96
N THR A 233 8.84 -24.48 21.22
CA THR A 233 7.66 -24.74 22.06
C THR A 233 6.77 -23.51 22.23
N GLN A 234 7.35 -22.33 22.37
CA GLN A 234 6.62 -21.08 22.49
C GLN A 234 5.91 -20.72 21.17
N LEU A 235 6.57 -20.96 20.04
CA LEU A 235 5.97 -20.74 18.73
C LEU A 235 4.85 -21.73 18.43
N ASP A 236 5.04 -23.00 18.77
CA ASP A 236 3.97 -24.00 18.67
C ASP A 236 2.76 -23.62 19.55
N THR A 237 3.02 -23.12 20.75
CA THR A 237 1.96 -22.61 21.62
C THR A 237 1.23 -21.42 20.99
N LEU A 238 1.96 -20.49 20.37
CA LEU A 238 1.39 -19.32 19.71
C LEU A 238 0.49 -19.72 18.53
N LEU A 239 0.90 -20.73 17.76
CA LEU A 239 0.17 -21.20 16.59
C LEU A 239 -1.01 -22.12 16.96
N ALA A 240 -0.89 -22.88 18.05
CA ALA A 240 -1.88 -23.87 18.45
C ALA A 240 -3.02 -23.30 19.31
N VAL A 241 -2.80 -22.13 19.94
CA VAL A 241 -3.72 -21.60 20.95
C VAL A 241 -4.21 -20.20 20.61
N GLN A 242 -5.52 -20.04 20.61
CA GLN A 242 -6.19 -18.75 20.52
C GLN A 242 -6.72 -18.36 21.91
N GLY A 243 -6.00 -17.45 22.59
CA GLY A 243 -6.28 -17.13 23.99
C GLY A 243 -5.98 -18.34 24.88
N SER A 244 -7.00 -18.91 25.52
CA SER A 244 -6.90 -20.12 26.35
C SER A 244 -7.41 -21.40 25.66
N SER A 245 -7.84 -21.31 24.41
CA SER A 245 -8.50 -22.42 23.70
C SER A 245 -7.67 -22.88 22.51
N ALA A 246 -7.60 -24.20 22.30
CA ALA A 246 -6.95 -24.77 21.13
C ALA A 246 -7.67 -24.33 19.83
N ILE A 247 -6.90 -24.04 18.80
CA ILE A 247 -7.45 -23.72 17.46
C ILE A 247 -7.80 -25.04 16.77
N LEU A 248 -9.04 -25.16 16.38
CA LEU A 248 -9.56 -26.34 15.64
C LEU A 248 -9.88 -25.96 14.19
N PRO A 249 -9.86 -26.95 13.25
CA PRO A 249 -10.29 -26.71 11.89
C PRO A 249 -11.66 -26.04 11.81
N GLY A 250 -11.78 -24.98 11.00
CA GLY A 250 -13.01 -24.17 10.89
C GLY A 250 -13.11 -23.00 11.85
N MET A 251 -12.22 -22.89 12.84
CA MET A 251 -12.14 -21.72 13.71
C MET A 251 -11.42 -20.54 13.02
N SER A 252 -11.74 -19.34 13.46
CA SER A 252 -11.03 -18.14 13.00
C SER A 252 -9.63 -18.11 13.58
N LEU A 253 -8.61 -17.90 12.75
CA LEU A 253 -7.22 -17.72 13.21
C LEU A 253 -7.01 -16.40 13.96
N ALA A 254 -7.80 -15.38 13.65
CA ALA A 254 -7.70 -14.09 14.31
C ALA A 254 -8.42 -14.12 15.67
N ASN A 255 -7.69 -13.75 16.72
CA ASN A 255 -8.26 -13.67 18.06
C ASN A 255 -9.04 -12.37 18.23
N ALA A 256 -10.35 -12.47 18.46
CA ALA A 256 -11.16 -11.30 18.74
C ALA A 256 -10.71 -10.65 20.06
N GLY A 257 -10.25 -9.41 19.98
CA GLY A 257 -9.83 -8.63 21.15
C GLY A 257 -8.33 -8.65 21.45
N THR A 258 -7.51 -9.35 20.67
CA THR A 258 -6.04 -9.29 20.83
C THR A 258 -5.42 -8.58 19.64
N ASP A 259 -4.75 -7.46 19.90
CA ASP A 259 -4.04 -6.68 18.90
C ASP A 259 -2.57 -7.12 18.83
N LEU A 260 -1.98 -7.06 17.65
CA LEU A 260 -0.51 -7.07 17.52
C LEU A 260 -0.04 -5.62 17.46
N VAL A 261 0.78 -5.23 18.44
CA VAL A 261 1.32 -3.88 18.54
C VAL A 261 2.82 -3.92 18.30
N ILE A 262 3.28 -3.27 17.23
CA ILE A 262 4.70 -3.10 16.91
C ILE A 262 5.09 -1.70 17.34
N THR A 263 6.02 -1.60 18.28
CA THR A 263 6.38 -0.34 18.92
C THR A 263 7.84 0.03 18.75
N SER A 264 8.07 1.31 18.57
CA SER A 264 9.37 1.97 18.67
C SER A 264 9.17 3.42 19.09
N THR A 265 10.27 4.11 19.46
CA THR A 265 10.20 5.54 19.81
C THR A 265 9.49 6.39 18.73
N PRO A 266 9.85 6.29 17.42
CA PRO A 266 9.24 7.15 16.40
C PRO A 266 7.87 6.72 15.93
N LEU A 267 7.51 5.42 16.05
CA LEU A 267 6.30 4.90 15.41
C LEU A 267 5.75 3.68 16.14
N ASN A 268 4.44 3.68 16.36
CA ASN A 268 3.68 2.50 16.75
C ASN A 268 2.73 2.09 15.62
N VAL A 269 2.72 0.80 15.33
CA VAL A 269 1.81 0.17 14.37
C VAL A 269 0.98 -0.86 15.12
N THR A 270 -0.32 -0.74 15.07
CA THR A 270 -1.25 -1.70 15.68
C THR A 270 -2.04 -2.41 14.61
N LEU A 271 -1.95 -3.72 14.54
CA LEU A 271 -2.82 -4.58 13.75
C LEU A 271 -3.95 -5.07 14.65
N LYS A 272 -5.17 -4.64 14.35
CA LYS A 272 -6.36 -4.88 15.20
C LYS A 272 -6.88 -6.30 15.07
N ASN A 273 -7.27 -6.92 16.20
CA ASN A 273 -7.80 -8.28 16.24
C ASN A 273 -6.91 -9.27 15.46
N ALA A 274 -5.62 -9.23 15.71
CA ALA A 274 -4.64 -10.00 14.98
C ALA A 274 -4.51 -11.43 15.49
N GLY A 275 -4.30 -12.35 14.55
CA GLY A 275 -3.95 -13.73 14.87
C GLY A 275 -2.82 -14.25 13.97
N PRO A 276 -2.01 -15.18 14.45
CA PRO A 276 -0.98 -15.80 13.65
C PRO A 276 -1.62 -16.66 12.55
N LYS A 277 -1.16 -16.48 11.31
CA LYS A 277 -1.65 -17.22 10.15
C LYS A 277 -0.69 -18.32 9.73
N ASP A 278 0.55 -17.95 9.49
CA ASP A 278 1.58 -18.83 8.96
C ASP A 278 2.87 -18.69 9.76
N ALA A 279 3.62 -19.78 9.85
CA ALA A 279 4.97 -19.80 10.40
C ALA A 279 5.85 -20.75 9.58
N GLU A 280 7.07 -20.36 9.32
CA GLU A 280 8.04 -21.13 8.56
C GLU A 280 9.32 -21.38 9.37
N TYR A 281 9.69 -22.67 9.48
CA TYR A 281 10.92 -23.11 10.11
C TYR A 281 11.87 -23.69 9.09
N ILE A 282 13.16 -23.39 9.22
CA ILE A 282 14.20 -24.13 8.53
C ILE A 282 15.07 -24.87 9.55
N TYR A 283 15.12 -26.17 9.38
CA TYR A 283 16.05 -27.04 10.12
C TYR A 283 17.28 -27.28 9.24
N THR A 284 18.39 -26.63 9.57
CA THR A 284 19.70 -26.94 8.98
C THR A 284 20.59 -27.58 10.05
N VAL A 285 21.55 -28.42 9.64
CA VAL A 285 22.48 -29.08 10.56
C VAL A 285 23.18 -28.03 11.43
N GLY A 286 22.87 -28.05 12.74
CA GLY A 286 23.44 -27.12 13.73
C GLY A 286 22.75 -25.77 13.87
N GLN A 287 21.69 -25.47 13.13
CA GLN A 287 20.92 -24.25 13.30
C GLN A 287 19.42 -24.51 13.12
N HIS A 288 18.66 -24.25 14.17
CA HIS A 288 17.20 -24.07 14.06
C HIS A 288 16.95 -22.60 13.79
N ARG A 289 16.51 -22.26 12.59
CA ARG A 289 16.22 -20.87 12.24
C ARG A 289 14.76 -20.72 11.87
N PHE A 290 14.08 -19.87 12.62
CA PHE A 290 12.77 -19.39 12.28
C PHE A 290 12.88 -18.38 11.13
N GLN A 291 12.17 -18.63 10.02
CA GLN A 291 12.26 -17.76 8.84
C GLN A 291 11.23 -16.64 8.82
N GLY A 292 10.10 -16.85 9.47
CA GLY A 292 9.09 -15.84 9.54
C GLY A 292 7.75 -16.36 10.00
N MET A 293 6.97 -15.45 10.56
CA MET A 293 5.56 -15.67 10.84
C MET A 293 4.76 -14.49 10.33
N THR A 294 3.53 -14.77 9.96
CA THR A 294 2.57 -13.78 9.47
C THR A 294 1.41 -13.69 10.43
N PHE A 295 1.14 -12.49 10.91
CA PHE A 295 -0.11 -12.14 11.57
C PHE A 295 -1.04 -11.48 10.57
N MET A 296 -2.31 -11.81 10.65
CA MET A 296 -3.35 -11.15 9.86
C MET A 296 -4.47 -10.65 10.76
N ASN A 297 -5.15 -9.61 10.34
CA ASN A 297 -6.30 -9.10 11.05
C ASN A 297 -7.58 -9.87 10.76
N LYS A 298 -8.47 -9.92 11.73
CA LYS A 298 -9.83 -10.41 11.57
C LYS A 298 -10.75 -9.28 11.08
N ARG A 299 -11.51 -9.57 10.04
CA ARG A 299 -12.67 -8.74 9.71
C ARG A 299 -13.77 -8.96 10.75
N THR A 300 -14.03 -7.95 11.55
CA THR A 300 -15.29 -7.88 12.28
C THR A 300 -16.28 -7.09 11.42
N PHE A 301 -17.19 -7.81 10.77
CA PHE A 301 -18.35 -7.17 10.15
C PHE A 301 -19.33 -6.79 11.26
N THR A 302 -19.24 -5.59 11.77
CA THR A 302 -20.35 -4.95 12.45
C THR A 302 -20.89 -3.93 11.47
N ALA A 303 -22.07 -4.15 10.95
CA ALA A 303 -22.73 -3.22 10.04
C ALA A 303 -22.74 -1.81 10.68
N GLY A 304 -22.13 -0.84 9.99
CA GLY A 304 -22.09 0.56 10.43
C GLY A 304 -21.00 0.96 11.42
N ALA A 305 -20.16 0.04 11.91
CA ALA A 305 -19.02 0.41 12.73
C ALA A 305 -17.76 0.52 11.87
N ALA A 306 -17.17 1.70 11.82
CA ALA A 306 -15.83 1.94 11.27
C ALA A 306 -14.77 1.37 12.23
N ASN A 307 -14.70 0.03 12.33
CA ASN A 307 -13.64 -0.61 13.11
C ASN A 307 -12.35 -0.52 12.27
N PRO A 308 -11.35 0.21 12.71
CA PRO A 308 -10.07 0.27 12.02
C PRO A 308 -9.43 -1.12 12.01
N LEU A 309 -8.94 -1.56 10.85
CA LEU A 309 -8.19 -2.81 10.72
C LEU A 309 -6.78 -2.68 11.28
N TRP A 310 -6.27 -1.46 11.26
CA TRP A 310 -4.99 -1.07 11.84
C TRP A 310 -5.05 0.36 12.35
N SER A 311 -4.04 0.76 13.10
CA SER A 311 -3.80 2.16 13.45
C SER A 311 -2.31 2.44 13.52
N PHE A 312 -1.95 3.68 13.17
CA PHE A 312 -0.61 4.20 13.32
C PHE A 312 -0.59 5.31 14.37
N THR A 313 0.52 5.41 15.09
CA THR A 313 0.82 6.55 15.95
C THR A 313 2.25 6.97 15.69
N VAL A 314 2.43 8.13 15.07
CA VAL A 314 3.75 8.74 14.86
C VAL A 314 4.06 9.60 16.06
N ASN A 315 5.12 9.24 16.79
CA ASN A 315 5.61 9.96 17.95
C ASN A 315 6.69 10.94 17.47
N VAL A 316 6.39 12.24 17.49
CA VAL A 316 7.26 13.31 16.98
C VAL A 316 7.66 14.23 18.12
#